data_4e9ad85c4324c7fde8dcce210caf02f3
#
_entry.id   4e9ad85c4324c7fde8dcce210caf02f3
#
_cell.length_a   1.000
_cell.length_b   1.000
_cell.length_c   1.000
_cell.angle_alpha   90.00
_cell.angle_beta   90.00
_cell.angle_gamma   90.00
#
_symmetry.space_group_name_H-M   'P 1'
#
loop_
_entity.id
_entity.type
_entity.pdbx_description
1 polymer ?
#
loop_
_entity_poly.entity_id
_entity_poly.type
_entity_poly.pdbx_seq_one_letter_code
_entity_poly.pdbx_strand_id
1 'polypeptide(L)'
;LEFRRVLFRSEVHNPGGMPDPTMIDHIEEPYIKASIITTTDYIGPIMTLCLGKRGELIKQEYISGNRVEIYYNMPLGEIVIDFYDKLKSISKGYASFDYHPNGFRTSKLVKLDILLNGEPVDALSTLTHIDNAYDMGRRMCEKLKELIPRQQFDIAIQAAIGAKIISRETIKAVRKD
;
A
#
# COMPACT_ATOMS: atom_id res chain seq x y z
N LEU A 1 -10.81 -3.47 -6.35
CA LEU A 1 -10.56 -4.81 -5.78
C LEU A 1 -11.69 -5.74 -6.13
N GLU A 2 -11.38 -6.85 -6.75
CA GLU A 2 -12.35 -7.91 -7.02
C GLU A 2 -12.15 -9.06 -6.05
N PHE A 3 -13.25 -9.51 -5.45
CA PHE A 3 -13.29 -10.74 -4.67
C PHE A 3 -13.94 -11.83 -5.49
N ARG A 4 -13.34 -13.00 -5.53
CA ARG A 4 -14.01 -14.20 -6.03
C ARG A 4 -14.33 -15.13 -4.87
N ARG A 5 -15.60 -15.40 -4.70
CA ARG A 5 -16.11 -16.55 -3.97
C ARG A 5 -16.32 -17.67 -4.99
N VAL A 6 -16.28 -18.92 -4.57
CA VAL A 6 -16.52 -20.10 -5.42
C VAL A 6 -17.81 -19.97 -6.27
N LEU A 7 -18.76 -19.10 -5.87
CA LEU A 7 -20.02 -18.86 -6.55
C LEU A 7 -20.32 -17.40 -6.88
N PHE A 8 -19.56 -16.41 -6.36
CA PHE A 8 -19.87 -14.99 -6.53
C PHE A 8 -18.60 -14.13 -6.62
N ARG A 9 -18.65 -13.17 -7.52
CA ARG A 9 -17.66 -12.09 -7.64
C ARG A 9 -18.23 -10.81 -7.03
N SER A 10 -17.49 -10.18 -6.16
CA SER A 10 -17.87 -8.89 -5.58
C SER A 10 -16.74 -7.88 -5.75
N GLU A 11 -17.10 -6.64 -6.09
CA GLU A 11 -16.15 -5.53 -6.14
C GLU A 11 -16.14 -4.80 -4.79
N VAL A 12 -14.95 -4.44 -4.32
CA VAL A 12 -14.78 -3.69 -3.08
C VAL A 12 -13.97 -2.43 -3.36
N HIS A 13 -14.56 -1.28 -3.05
CA HIS A 13 -13.98 0.04 -3.31
C HIS A 13 -13.35 0.65 -2.05
N ASN A 14 -13.68 0.16 -0.87
CA ASN A 14 -13.13 0.65 0.39
C ASN A 14 -13.00 -0.50 1.42
N PRO A 15 -12.18 -0.32 2.48
CA PRO A 15 -11.96 -1.36 3.49
C PRO A 15 -13.23 -1.81 4.21
N GLY A 16 -14.19 -0.91 4.44
CA GLY A 16 -15.45 -1.21 5.11
C GLY A 16 -16.36 -2.16 4.32
N GLY A 17 -16.17 -2.26 3.00
CA GLY A 17 -16.90 -3.19 2.13
C GLY A 17 -16.34 -4.61 2.11
N MET A 18 -15.25 -4.89 2.85
CA MET A 18 -14.67 -6.23 2.93
C MET A 18 -15.64 -7.22 3.57
N PRO A 19 -15.96 -8.35 2.93
CA PRO A 19 -16.69 -9.42 3.57
C PRO A 19 -15.84 -10.11 4.65
N ASP A 20 -16.51 -10.93 5.48
CA ASP A 20 -15.82 -11.75 6.47
C ASP A 20 -14.72 -12.58 5.79
N PRO A 21 -13.48 -12.67 6.35
CA PRO A 21 -12.39 -13.45 5.78
C PRO A 21 -12.73 -14.90 5.48
N THR A 22 -13.63 -15.52 6.27
CA THR A 22 -14.09 -16.90 6.03
C THR A 22 -14.92 -17.07 4.76
N MET A 23 -15.42 -15.95 4.21
CA MET A 23 -16.26 -15.91 3.02
C MET A 23 -15.46 -15.62 1.75
N ILE A 24 -14.16 -15.39 1.86
CA ILE A 24 -13.27 -15.02 0.77
C ILE A 24 -12.47 -16.24 0.34
N ASP A 25 -12.58 -16.64 -0.94
CA ASP A 25 -11.72 -17.65 -1.55
C ASP A 25 -10.35 -17.03 -1.88
N HIS A 26 -10.36 -15.94 -2.63
CA HIS A 26 -9.16 -15.16 -2.94
C HIS A 26 -9.53 -13.72 -3.25
N ILE A 27 -8.51 -12.86 -3.22
CA ILE A 27 -8.63 -11.45 -3.58
C ILE A 27 -7.84 -11.22 -4.86
N GLU A 28 -8.46 -10.54 -5.82
CA GLU A 28 -7.79 -10.06 -7.02
C GLU A 28 -7.66 -8.54 -6.97
N GLU A 29 -6.49 -8.05 -7.35
CA GLU A 29 -6.26 -6.62 -7.50
C GLU A 29 -5.96 -6.26 -8.96
N PRO A 30 -6.35 -5.04 -9.41
CA PRO A 30 -6.03 -4.58 -10.75
C PRO A 30 -4.52 -4.35 -10.91
N TYR A 31 -4.00 -4.77 -12.05
CA TYR A 31 -2.64 -4.52 -12.49
C TYR A 31 -2.62 -3.57 -13.67
N ILE A 32 -1.51 -2.88 -13.82
CA ILE A 32 -1.23 -2.02 -14.96
C ILE A 32 0.06 -2.44 -15.64
N LYS A 33 0.17 -2.13 -16.92
CA LYS A 33 1.43 -2.12 -17.66
C LYS A 33 1.93 -0.69 -17.68
N ALA A 34 3.02 -0.44 -16.98
CA ALA A 34 3.67 0.86 -16.89
C ALA A 34 4.77 0.98 -17.92
N SER A 35 4.89 2.14 -18.53
CA SER A 35 5.97 2.54 -19.41
C SER A 35 6.68 3.76 -18.81
N ILE A 36 7.96 3.63 -18.54
CA ILE A 36 8.80 4.70 -17.97
C ILE A 36 9.91 5.00 -18.96
N ILE A 37 9.94 6.24 -19.46
CA ILE A 37 11.01 6.73 -20.33
C ILE A 37 11.93 7.62 -19.49
N THR A 38 13.20 7.28 -19.47
CA THR A 38 14.21 8.00 -18.70
C THR A 38 15.57 7.94 -19.39
N THR A 39 16.57 8.55 -18.78
CA THR A 39 17.97 8.40 -19.21
C THR A 39 18.64 7.25 -18.45
N THR A 40 19.73 6.74 -18.99
CA THR A 40 20.47 5.61 -18.40
C THR A 40 20.95 5.87 -16.98
N ASP A 41 21.18 7.13 -16.61
CA ASP A 41 21.64 7.52 -15.27
C ASP A 41 20.65 7.18 -14.15
N TYR A 42 19.36 7.09 -14.47
CA TYR A 42 18.30 6.87 -13.49
C TYR A 42 17.70 5.47 -13.49
N ILE A 43 18.20 4.56 -14.33
CA ILE A 43 17.68 3.19 -14.42
C ILE A 43 17.72 2.49 -13.06
N GLY A 44 18.86 2.50 -12.38
CA GLY A 44 19.04 1.84 -11.09
C GLY A 44 18.04 2.32 -10.02
N PRO A 45 17.98 3.62 -9.72
CA PRO A 45 17.01 4.17 -8.77
C PRO A 45 15.55 3.88 -9.14
N ILE A 46 15.18 3.95 -10.41
CA ILE A 46 13.83 3.65 -10.88
C ILE A 46 13.49 2.17 -10.70
N MET A 47 14.41 1.27 -11.04
CA MET A 47 14.22 -0.16 -10.82
C MET A 47 14.05 -0.49 -9.33
N THR A 48 14.79 0.15 -8.46
CA THR A 48 14.65 0.01 -7.01
C THR A 48 13.29 0.50 -6.53
N LEU A 49 12.83 1.64 -7.02
CA LEU A 49 11.49 2.16 -6.71
C LEU A 49 10.40 1.17 -7.15
N CYS A 50 10.46 0.68 -8.37
CA CYS A 50 9.47 -0.25 -8.91
C CYS A 50 9.46 -1.59 -8.16
N LEU A 51 10.62 -2.09 -7.76
CA LEU A 51 10.73 -3.30 -6.96
C LEU A 51 10.05 -3.11 -5.59
N GLY A 52 10.24 -1.97 -4.95
CA GLY A 52 9.57 -1.61 -3.70
C GLY A 52 8.05 -1.43 -3.82
N LYS A 53 7.55 -1.27 -5.04
CA LYS A 53 6.12 -1.18 -5.38
C LYS A 53 5.55 -2.48 -5.96
N ARG A 54 6.16 -3.60 -5.67
CA ARG A 54 5.80 -4.94 -6.16
C ARG A 54 5.79 -5.04 -7.70
N GLY A 55 6.61 -4.22 -8.36
CA GLY A 55 6.72 -4.22 -9.81
C GLY A 55 7.50 -5.41 -10.33
N GLU A 56 7.07 -5.95 -11.47
CA GLU A 56 7.75 -6.98 -12.22
C GLU A 56 8.24 -6.39 -13.54
N LEU A 57 9.56 -6.43 -13.77
CA LEU A 57 10.16 -5.98 -15.01
C LEU A 57 9.73 -6.86 -16.17
N ILE A 58 9.14 -6.24 -17.21
CA ILE A 58 8.79 -6.94 -18.45
C ILE A 58 9.95 -6.91 -19.42
N LYS A 59 10.40 -5.70 -19.76
CA LYS A 59 11.51 -5.49 -20.71
C LYS A 59 12.08 -4.09 -20.56
N GLN A 60 13.23 -3.90 -21.16
CA GLN A 60 13.94 -2.63 -21.24
C GLN A 60 14.39 -2.44 -22.69
N GLU A 61 14.08 -1.29 -23.27
CA GLU A 61 14.44 -0.96 -24.65
C GLU A 61 15.18 0.37 -24.71
N TYR A 62 16.30 0.39 -25.43
CA TYR A 62 17.00 1.64 -25.73
C TYR A 62 16.34 2.32 -26.91
N ILE A 63 15.98 3.60 -26.74
CA ILE A 63 15.29 4.37 -27.79
C ILE A 63 16.32 5.05 -28.69
N SER A 64 17.13 5.93 -28.11
CA SER A 64 18.19 6.63 -28.83
C SER A 64 19.15 7.29 -27.84
N GLY A 65 20.45 7.30 -28.15
CA GLY A 65 21.45 7.88 -27.28
C GLY A 65 21.43 7.25 -25.88
N ASN A 66 21.20 8.06 -24.84
CA ASN A 66 21.13 7.61 -23.47
C ASN A 66 19.69 7.42 -22.96
N ARG A 67 18.69 7.46 -23.83
CA ARG A 67 17.28 7.29 -23.45
C ARG A 67 16.87 5.82 -23.49
N VAL A 68 16.11 5.40 -22.48
CA VAL A 68 15.62 4.04 -22.32
C VAL A 68 14.15 4.05 -21.92
N GLU A 69 13.41 3.07 -22.42
CA GLU A 69 12.02 2.80 -22.03
C GLU A 69 11.99 1.49 -21.24
N ILE A 70 11.44 1.56 -20.04
CA ILE A 70 11.34 0.43 -19.10
C ILE A 70 9.88 0.08 -18.91
N TYR A 71 9.54 -1.20 -19.08
CA TYR A 71 8.18 -1.70 -18.95
C TYR A 71 8.05 -2.57 -17.70
N TYR A 72 7.03 -2.27 -16.90
CA TYR A 72 6.71 -3.00 -15.68
C TYR A 72 5.26 -3.44 -15.63
N ASN A 73 5.00 -4.63 -15.08
CA ASN A 73 3.70 -4.96 -14.52
C ASN A 73 3.66 -4.54 -13.07
N MET A 74 2.67 -3.76 -12.69
CA MET A 74 2.56 -3.20 -11.34
C MET A 74 1.13 -3.22 -10.85
N PRO A 75 0.91 -3.45 -9.53
CA PRO A 75 -0.42 -3.26 -8.95
C PRO A 75 -0.85 -1.80 -9.03
N LEU A 76 -2.07 -1.55 -9.47
CA LEU A 76 -2.59 -0.18 -9.56
C LEU A 76 -2.58 0.52 -8.19
N GLY A 77 -2.89 -0.20 -7.11
CA GLY A 77 -2.91 0.36 -5.76
C GLY A 77 -1.57 0.93 -5.29
N GLU A 78 -0.46 0.45 -5.82
CA GLU A 78 0.87 0.97 -5.49
C GLU A 78 1.22 2.26 -6.27
N ILE A 79 0.49 2.56 -7.33
CA ILE A 79 0.75 3.70 -8.22
C ILE A 79 0.00 4.95 -7.76
N VAL A 80 -1.23 4.79 -7.27
CA VAL A 80 -2.17 5.91 -7.07
C VAL A 80 -1.82 6.84 -5.93
N ILE A 81 -0.92 6.46 -5.01
CA ILE A 81 -0.63 7.27 -3.82
C ILE A 81 0.51 8.27 -4.11
N ASP A 82 1.74 7.79 -4.23
CA ASP A 82 2.92 8.65 -4.26
C ASP A 82 3.96 8.26 -5.33
N PHE A 83 3.66 7.26 -6.14
CA PHE A 83 4.62 6.73 -7.12
C PHE A 83 5.12 7.78 -8.10
N TYR A 84 4.21 8.57 -8.66
CA TYR A 84 4.56 9.59 -9.64
C TYR A 84 5.50 10.65 -9.05
N ASP A 85 5.21 11.12 -7.85
CA ASP A 85 6.02 12.11 -7.15
C ASP A 85 7.41 11.57 -6.83
N LYS A 86 7.49 10.33 -6.36
CA LYS A 86 8.76 9.66 -6.11
C LYS A 86 9.57 9.45 -7.39
N LEU A 87 8.90 9.05 -8.47
CA LEU A 87 9.55 8.89 -9.77
C LEU A 87 10.16 10.20 -10.28
N LYS A 88 9.43 11.29 -10.17
CA LYS A 88 9.92 12.63 -10.54
C LYS A 88 11.09 13.07 -9.68
N SER A 89 10.99 12.83 -8.38
CA SER A 89 12.05 13.19 -7.42
C SER A 89 13.35 12.45 -7.70
N ILE A 90 13.32 11.13 -7.83
CA ILE A 90 14.54 10.33 -8.03
C ILE A 90 15.17 10.51 -9.41
N SER A 91 14.40 10.92 -10.40
CA SER A 91 14.87 11.19 -11.77
C SER A 91 15.14 12.66 -12.04
N LYS A 92 15.03 13.52 -11.02
CA LYS A 92 15.18 14.99 -11.16
C LYS A 92 14.29 15.58 -12.27
N GLY A 93 13.12 14.99 -12.46
CA GLY A 93 12.16 15.39 -13.49
C GLY A 93 12.40 14.79 -14.87
N TYR A 94 13.44 13.97 -15.06
CA TYR A 94 13.81 13.38 -16.37
C TYR A 94 13.11 12.06 -16.70
N ALA A 95 12.17 11.61 -15.87
CA ALA A 95 11.35 10.45 -16.17
C ALA A 95 9.96 10.85 -16.59
N SER A 96 9.46 10.24 -17.67
CA SER A 96 8.04 10.28 -18.03
C SER A 96 7.39 8.93 -17.77
N PHE A 97 6.12 8.95 -17.42
CA PHE A 97 5.39 7.78 -17.01
C PHE A 97 4.02 7.73 -17.66
N ASP A 98 3.72 6.58 -18.23
CA ASP A 98 2.41 6.27 -18.78
C ASP A 98 2.01 4.85 -18.37
N TYR A 99 0.72 4.58 -18.28
CA TYR A 99 0.24 3.25 -17.95
C TYR A 99 -1.14 2.99 -18.53
N HIS A 100 -1.46 1.72 -18.68
CA HIS A 100 -2.79 1.26 -19.06
C HIS A 100 -3.17 -0.03 -18.33
N PRO A 101 -4.47 -0.31 -18.19
CA PRO A 101 -4.93 -1.51 -17.52
C PRO A 101 -4.34 -2.79 -18.12
N ASN A 102 -3.98 -3.72 -17.27
CA ASN A 102 -3.41 -5.02 -17.68
C ASN A 102 -3.99 -6.18 -16.84
N GLY A 103 -5.31 -6.22 -16.72
CA GLY A 103 -6.03 -7.28 -16.06
C GLY A 103 -5.97 -7.24 -14.54
N PHE A 104 -6.26 -8.39 -13.95
CA PHE A 104 -6.30 -8.60 -12.49
C PHE A 104 -5.43 -9.78 -12.13
N ARG A 105 -4.84 -9.75 -10.93
CA ARG A 105 -4.08 -10.87 -10.38
C ARG A 105 -4.49 -11.15 -8.95
N THR A 106 -4.48 -12.43 -8.58
CA THR A 106 -4.62 -12.86 -7.19
C THR A 106 -3.50 -12.27 -6.34
N SER A 107 -3.86 -11.72 -5.18
CA SER A 107 -2.93 -11.03 -4.32
C SER A 107 -3.25 -11.30 -2.85
N LYS A 108 -2.22 -11.28 -2.00
CA LYS A 108 -2.35 -11.44 -0.55
C LYS A 108 -2.61 -10.08 0.10
N LEU A 109 -3.80 -9.54 -0.15
CA LEU A 109 -4.25 -8.32 0.49
C LEU A 109 -4.93 -8.62 1.82
N VAL A 110 -4.73 -7.77 2.79
CA VAL A 110 -5.33 -7.85 4.12
C VAL A 110 -5.95 -6.52 4.51
N LYS A 111 -6.97 -6.56 5.36
CA LYS A 111 -7.55 -5.39 6.00
C LYS A 111 -6.76 -5.11 7.29
N LEU A 112 -6.11 -3.96 7.33
CA LEU A 112 -5.42 -3.46 8.50
C LEU A 112 -6.35 -2.53 9.28
N ASP A 113 -6.70 -2.91 10.50
CA ASP A 113 -7.53 -2.11 11.39
C ASP A 113 -6.68 -1.40 12.44
N ILE A 114 -7.10 -0.21 12.83
CA ILE A 114 -6.58 0.52 13.98
C ILE A 114 -7.64 0.51 15.09
N LEU A 115 -7.21 0.13 16.29
CA LEU A 115 -8.04 0.07 17.48
C LEU A 115 -7.56 1.12 18.49
N LEU A 116 -8.50 1.89 19.02
CA LEU A 116 -8.24 2.79 20.15
C LEU A 116 -9.00 2.28 21.36
N ASN A 117 -8.28 1.90 22.41
CA ASN A 117 -8.84 1.25 23.62
C ASN A 117 -9.75 0.05 23.29
N GLY A 118 -9.32 -0.77 22.32
CA GLY A 118 -10.04 -1.95 21.87
C GLY A 118 -11.15 -1.70 20.86
N GLU A 119 -11.49 -0.45 20.55
CA GLU A 119 -12.54 -0.07 19.60
C GLU A 119 -11.96 0.19 18.23
N PRO A 120 -12.43 -0.51 17.18
CA PRO A 120 -11.99 -0.25 15.80
C PRO A 120 -12.39 1.15 15.34
N VAL A 121 -11.50 1.83 14.61
CA VAL A 121 -11.75 3.12 13.99
C VAL A 121 -11.85 2.91 12.48
N ASP A 122 -13.06 2.88 11.94
CA ASP A 122 -13.32 2.55 10.53
C ASP A 122 -12.61 3.49 9.56
N ALA A 123 -12.54 4.78 9.89
CA ALA A 123 -11.86 5.77 9.05
C ALA A 123 -10.35 5.51 8.89
N LEU A 124 -9.74 4.72 9.75
CA LEU A 124 -8.31 4.37 9.73
C LEU A 124 -8.05 2.97 9.16
N SER A 125 -9.09 2.23 8.79
CA SER A 125 -8.94 0.93 8.13
C SER A 125 -8.31 1.09 6.75
N THR A 126 -7.41 0.18 6.41
CA THR A 126 -6.67 0.20 5.16
C THR A 126 -6.58 -1.20 4.56
N LEU A 127 -6.70 -1.30 3.23
CA LEU A 127 -6.37 -2.50 2.48
C LEU A 127 -4.94 -2.41 2.01
N THR A 128 -4.12 -3.39 2.37
CA THR A 128 -2.69 -3.41 2.02
C THR A 128 -2.21 -4.83 1.77
N HIS A 129 -1.11 -4.96 1.02
CA HIS A 129 -0.46 -6.25 0.84
C HIS A 129 0.13 -6.73 2.17
N ILE A 130 0.08 -8.03 2.42
CA ILE A 130 0.55 -8.63 3.69
C ILE A 130 2.01 -8.28 3.99
N ASP A 131 2.86 -8.17 2.97
CA ASP A 131 4.28 -7.84 3.12
C ASP A 131 4.51 -6.42 3.66
N ASN A 132 3.56 -5.51 3.45
CA ASN A 132 3.62 -4.12 3.91
C ASN A 132 2.83 -3.88 5.20
N ALA A 133 2.00 -4.83 5.61
CA ALA A 133 1.04 -4.63 6.70
C ALA A 133 1.72 -4.34 8.05
N TYR A 134 2.78 -5.06 8.39
CA TYR A 134 3.50 -4.87 9.65
C TYR A 134 4.14 -3.49 9.76
N ASP A 135 4.86 -3.08 8.73
CA ASP A 135 5.50 -1.75 8.70
C ASP A 135 4.48 -0.62 8.68
N MET A 136 3.41 -0.78 7.92
CA MET A 136 2.33 0.20 7.87
C MET A 136 1.64 0.33 9.22
N GLY A 137 1.29 -0.79 9.86
CA GLY A 137 0.65 -0.82 11.17
C GLY A 137 1.51 -0.16 12.25
N ARG A 138 2.80 -0.46 12.27
CA ARG A 138 3.76 0.16 13.20
C ARG A 138 3.84 1.67 13.00
N ARG A 139 4.04 2.12 11.76
CA ARG A 139 4.13 3.55 11.45
C ARG A 139 2.85 4.31 11.77
N MET A 140 1.69 3.72 11.53
CA MET A 140 0.41 4.32 11.88
C MET A 140 0.26 4.47 13.39
N CYS A 141 0.61 3.45 14.17
CA CYS A 141 0.57 3.51 15.64
C CYS A 141 1.52 4.57 16.20
N GLU A 142 2.76 4.64 15.70
CA GLU A 142 3.75 5.64 16.09
C GLU A 142 3.25 7.05 15.78
N LYS A 143 2.72 7.27 14.59
CA LYS A 143 2.20 8.58 14.18
C LYS A 143 0.98 9.01 14.98
N LEU A 144 0.06 8.10 15.27
CA LEU A 144 -1.11 8.38 16.10
C LEU A 144 -0.69 8.73 17.54
N LYS A 145 0.31 8.05 18.08
CA LYS A 145 0.87 8.39 19.40
C LYS A 145 1.41 9.83 19.45
N GLU A 146 2.01 10.30 18.38
CA GLU A 146 2.50 11.68 18.28
C GLU A 146 1.36 12.70 18.12
N LEU A 147 0.31 12.34 17.37
CA LEU A 147 -0.77 13.26 17.01
C LEU A 147 -1.86 13.36 18.06
N ILE A 148 -2.17 12.28 18.79
CA ILE A 148 -3.23 12.27 19.80
C ILE A 148 -2.69 12.89 21.08
N PRO A 149 -3.34 13.96 21.60
CA PRO A 149 -2.90 14.59 22.83
C PRO A 149 -3.16 13.67 24.04
N ARG A 150 -2.32 13.81 25.06
CA ARG A 150 -2.49 13.08 26.32
C ARG A 150 -3.82 13.45 26.99
N GLN A 151 -4.50 12.43 27.47
CA GLN A 151 -5.77 12.54 28.17
C GLN A 151 -5.59 12.21 29.65
N GLN A 152 -6.68 12.24 30.42
CA GLN A 152 -6.67 11.88 31.85
C GLN A 152 -6.60 10.35 32.07
N PHE A 153 -6.66 9.57 31.01
CA PHE A 153 -6.55 8.10 31.04
C PHE A 153 -5.58 7.64 29.95
N ASP A 154 -5.06 6.44 30.10
CA ASP A 154 -4.19 5.84 29.10
C ASP A 154 -4.97 5.51 27.82
N ILE A 155 -4.37 5.76 26.67
CA ILE A 155 -4.94 5.38 25.38
C ILE A 155 -4.06 4.28 24.78
N ALA A 156 -4.63 3.10 24.57
CA ALA A 156 -4.00 2.01 23.86
C ALA A 156 -4.27 2.14 22.37
N ILE A 157 -3.22 2.18 21.57
CA ILE A 157 -3.27 2.21 20.10
C ILE A 157 -2.79 0.85 19.62
N GLN A 158 -3.59 0.17 18.82
CA GLN A 158 -3.24 -1.14 18.28
C GLN A 158 -3.51 -1.17 16.78
N ALA A 159 -2.64 -1.86 16.04
CA ALA A 159 -2.89 -2.24 14.66
C ALA A 159 -3.17 -3.74 14.63
N ALA A 160 -4.19 -4.15 13.88
CA ALA A 160 -4.63 -5.53 13.83
C ALA A 160 -4.98 -5.99 12.42
N ILE A 161 -4.69 -7.27 12.16
CA ILE A 161 -5.18 -7.99 10.98
C ILE A 161 -6.13 -9.09 11.50
N GLY A 162 -7.43 -8.90 11.31
CA GLY A 162 -8.43 -9.76 11.93
C GLY A 162 -8.33 -9.72 13.46
N ALA A 163 -8.19 -10.88 14.09
CA ALA A 163 -8.02 -11.00 15.54
C ALA A 163 -6.57 -10.81 16.00
N LYS A 164 -5.61 -10.75 15.07
CA LYS A 164 -4.19 -10.68 15.40
C LYS A 164 -3.72 -9.23 15.54
N ILE A 165 -3.24 -8.89 16.73
CA ILE A 165 -2.57 -7.61 17.00
C ILE A 165 -1.14 -7.68 16.48
N ILE A 166 -0.77 -6.76 15.58
CA ILE A 166 0.55 -6.74 14.95
C ILE A 166 1.45 -5.60 15.44
N SER A 167 0.88 -4.57 16.08
CA SER A 167 1.63 -3.46 16.65
C SER A 167 0.84 -2.81 17.78
N ARG A 168 1.56 -2.23 18.75
CA ARG A 168 0.99 -1.53 19.90
C ARG A 168 1.78 -0.29 20.22
N GLU A 169 1.07 0.75 20.64
CA GLU A 169 1.60 1.93 21.29
C GLU A 169 0.65 2.37 22.41
N THR A 170 1.17 3.09 23.39
CA THR A 170 0.37 3.61 24.49
C THR A 170 0.67 5.06 24.73
N ILE A 171 -0.40 5.87 24.80
CA ILE A 171 -0.31 7.26 25.25
C ILE A 171 -0.64 7.25 26.74
N LYS A 172 0.34 7.57 27.57
CA LYS A 172 0.14 7.61 29.01
C LYS A 172 -0.72 8.80 29.43
N ALA A 173 -1.54 8.59 30.44
CA ALA A 173 -2.34 9.63 31.05
C ALA A 173 -1.49 10.79 31.55
N VAL A 174 -2.07 11.96 31.61
CA VAL A 174 -1.46 13.12 32.28
C VAL A 174 -1.44 12.83 33.78
N ARG A 175 -0.25 12.83 34.39
CA ARG A 175 -0.16 12.72 35.84
C ARG A 175 -0.62 14.03 36.47
N LYS A 176 -1.47 13.93 37.52
CA LYS A 176 -1.67 15.04 38.43
C LYS A 176 -0.45 15.09 39.35
N ASP A 177 0.26 16.15 39.28
CA ASP A 177 1.32 16.47 40.24
C ASP A 177 0.71 16.84 41.59
#